data_4cdf28a4611bd64e9f41722cb52e2ad6
#
_entry.id   4cdf28a4611bd64e9f41722cb52e2ad6
#
_cell.length_a   1.000
_cell.length_b   1.000
_cell.length_c   1.000
_cell.angle_alpha   90.00
_cell.angle_beta   90.00
_cell.angle_gamma   90.00
#
_symmetry.space_group_name_H-M   'P 1'
#
loop_
_entity.id
_entity.type
_entity.pdbx_description
1 polymer ?
#
loop_
_entity_poly.entity_id
_entity_poly.type
_entity_poly.pdbx_seq_one_letter_code
_entity_poly.pdbx_strand_id
1 'polypeptide(L)'
;MTRNTLDPETRLLYGDSLQAPPGYRFDAGVATTFSLDFETALAVPVSLALFAADNREEILQHPIALLEGAERIAGRLAVFAEAGQIHAAHAQQSRLCSLLEKVIVEVQAPKEGSFHPKIWDLRFKPLDDEGDDLLRVLVLSRNLTRDRSWDIAVRLDGRRTRQPKAQNRPLHALISKLPSLA
;
A
#
# COMPACT_ATOMS: atom_id res chain seq x y z
N MET A 1 23.81 17.75 -15.78
CA MET A 1 24.13 16.38 -15.32
C MET A 1 22.92 15.50 -15.60
N THR A 2 22.99 14.64 -16.59
CA THR A 2 21.97 13.63 -16.86
C THR A 2 22.07 12.56 -15.76
N ARG A 3 21.10 12.54 -14.85
CA ARG A 3 21.00 11.46 -13.88
C ARG A 3 20.79 10.14 -14.64
N ASN A 4 21.70 9.20 -14.45
CA ASN A 4 21.54 7.86 -14.99
C ASN A 4 20.39 7.19 -14.23
N THR A 5 19.29 6.89 -14.91
CA THR A 5 18.09 6.27 -14.32
C THR A 5 18.35 4.88 -13.71
N LEU A 6 19.49 4.26 -14.04
CA LEU A 6 19.92 2.96 -13.50
C LEU A 6 20.96 3.10 -12.39
N ASP A 7 21.23 4.31 -11.90
CA ASP A 7 22.13 4.56 -10.79
C ASP A 7 21.60 3.85 -9.51
N PRO A 8 22.42 3.00 -8.86
CA PRO A 8 22.05 2.36 -7.59
C PRO A 8 21.57 3.32 -6.50
N GLU A 9 22.11 4.55 -6.47
CA GLU A 9 21.71 5.61 -5.53
C GLU A 9 20.29 6.13 -5.76
N THR A 10 19.68 5.87 -6.92
CA THR A 10 18.30 6.25 -7.24
C THR A 10 17.30 5.10 -7.02
N ARG A 11 17.75 3.96 -6.49
CA ARG A 11 16.87 2.83 -6.22
C ARG A 11 15.91 3.15 -5.10
N LEU A 12 14.63 2.92 -5.36
CA LEU A 12 13.58 3.00 -4.37
C LEU A 12 13.22 1.58 -3.93
N LEU A 13 13.48 1.24 -2.67
CA LEU A 13 13.00 -0.02 -2.11
C LEU A 13 11.49 0.10 -1.85
N TYR A 14 10.73 -0.87 -2.34
CA TYR A 14 9.28 -0.86 -2.24
C TYR A 14 8.81 -0.78 -0.78
N GLY A 15 9.41 -1.57 0.12
CA GLY A 15 9.10 -1.54 1.55
C GLY A 15 9.35 -0.17 2.18
N ASP A 16 10.48 0.47 1.86
CA ASP A 16 10.82 1.81 2.40
C ASP A 16 9.85 2.89 1.92
N SER A 17 9.30 2.70 0.72
CA SER A 17 8.32 3.64 0.15
C SER A 17 6.99 3.62 0.88
N LEU A 18 6.64 2.51 1.53
CA LEU A 18 5.41 2.37 2.30
C LEU A 18 5.58 2.87 3.75
N GLN A 19 6.82 3.04 4.24
CA GLN A 19 7.08 3.47 5.61
C GLN A 19 6.59 4.89 5.87
N ALA A 20 6.07 5.10 7.08
CA ALA A 20 5.81 6.44 7.57
C ALA A 20 7.13 7.23 7.65
N PRO A 21 7.15 8.49 7.20
CA PRO A 21 8.31 9.33 7.38
C PRO A 21 8.52 9.66 8.88
N PRO A 22 9.74 10.08 9.28
CA PRO A 22 10.01 10.48 10.67
C PRO A 22 8.99 11.52 11.17
N GLY A 23 8.49 11.32 12.38
CA GLY A 23 7.49 12.18 13.02
C GLY A 23 6.04 11.88 12.62
N TYR A 24 5.80 10.83 11.81
CA TYR A 24 4.47 10.42 11.36
C TYR A 24 4.19 8.95 11.67
N ARG A 25 2.90 8.61 11.75
CA ARG A 25 2.40 7.23 11.80
C ARG A 25 1.46 6.94 10.64
N PHE A 26 1.41 5.68 10.20
CA PHE A 26 0.43 5.24 9.22
C PHE A 26 -0.99 5.41 9.76
N ASP A 27 -1.88 5.99 8.96
CA ASP A 27 -3.28 6.20 9.31
C ASP A 27 -4.21 5.39 8.42
N ALA A 28 -4.10 5.50 7.11
CA ALA A 28 -4.91 4.75 6.16
C ALA A 28 -4.20 4.62 4.82
N GLY A 29 -4.59 3.61 4.04
CA GLY A 29 -4.05 3.41 2.70
C GLY A 29 -5.01 2.71 1.76
N VAL A 30 -4.87 3.07 0.48
CA VAL A 30 -5.52 2.40 -0.64
C VAL A 30 -4.46 1.98 -1.64
N ALA A 31 -4.53 0.75 -2.11
CA ALA A 31 -3.69 0.26 -3.19
C ALA A 31 -4.53 -0.27 -4.34
N THR A 32 -3.97 -0.26 -5.55
CA THR A 32 -4.55 -0.88 -6.73
C THR A 32 -3.51 -1.73 -7.43
N THR A 33 -3.91 -2.86 -7.97
CA THR A 33 -3.04 -3.74 -8.76
C THR A 33 -3.87 -4.54 -9.76
N PHE A 34 -3.27 -4.98 -10.87
CA PHE A 34 -3.93 -5.91 -11.77
C PHE A 34 -3.85 -7.33 -11.19
N SER A 35 -2.65 -7.84 -10.92
CA SER A 35 -2.45 -9.15 -10.31
C SER A 35 -1.85 -9.03 -8.91
N LEU A 36 -2.16 -10.01 -8.06
CA LEU A 36 -1.78 -10.01 -6.67
C LEU A 36 -1.38 -11.41 -6.22
N ASP A 37 -0.18 -11.51 -5.63
CA ASP A 37 0.23 -12.69 -4.87
C ASP A 37 -0.17 -12.53 -3.41
N PHE A 38 -0.86 -13.52 -2.90
CA PHE A 38 -1.39 -13.55 -1.54
C PHE A 38 -0.32 -13.28 -0.47
N GLU A 39 0.85 -13.91 -0.61
CA GLU A 39 1.96 -13.73 0.34
C GLU A 39 2.56 -12.33 0.27
N THR A 40 2.62 -11.75 -0.93
CA THR A 40 3.06 -10.36 -1.12
C THR A 40 2.08 -9.38 -0.49
N ALA A 41 0.77 -9.61 -0.65
CA ALA A 41 -0.26 -8.80 -0.02
C ALA A 41 -0.22 -8.89 1.52
N LEU A 42 0.05 -10.08 2.08
CA LEU A 42 0.18 -10.28 3.52
C LEU A 42 1.41 -9.56 4.10
N ALA A 43 2.50 -9.51 3.35
CA ALA A 43 3.71 -8.84 3.80
C ALA A 43 3.50 -7.32 4.05
N VAL A 44 2.52 -6.70 3.40
CA VAL A 44 2.27 -5.25 3.55
C VAL A 44 1.79 -4.88 4.95
N PRO A 45 0.66 -5.38 5.48
CA PRO A 45 0.22 -5.02 6.82
C PRO A 45 1.21 -5.45 7.90
N VAL A 46 1.90 -6.57 7.72
CA VAL A 46 2.95 -7.03 8.63
C VAL A 46 4.14 -6.05 8.64
N SER A 47 4.61 -5.63 7.47
CA SER A 47 5.70 -4.65 7.36
C SER A 47 5.32 -3.31 7.97
N LEU A 48 4.11 -2.80 7.67
CA LEU A 48 3.64 -1.54 8.24
C LEU A 48 3.49 -1.61 9.76
N ALA A 49 3.08 -2.76 10.31
CA ALA A 49 3.01 -2.98 11.75
C ALA A 49 4.41 -2.96 12.40
N LEU A 50 5.39 -3.63 11.77
CA LEU A 50 6.78 -3.62 12.22
C LEU A 50 7.42 -2.22 12.16
N PHE A 51 7.09 -1.43 11.14
CA PHE A 51 7.60 -0.05 11.01
C PHE A 51 6.97 0.90 12.03
N ALA A 52 5.75 0.61 12.49
CA ALA A 52 5.06 1.40 13.51
C ALA A 52 5.52 1.08 14.93
N ALA A 53 6.36 0.06 15.12
CA ALA A 53 6.83 -0.37 16.42
C ALA A 53 8.07 0.41 16.87
N ASP A 54 8.08 0.82 18.12
CA ASP A 54 9.24 1.48 18.75
C ASP A 54 10.43 0.51 18.88
N ASN A 55 10.16 -0.76 19.13
CA ASN A 55 11.16 -1.83 19.22
C ASN A 55 10.79 -3.01 18.32
N ARG A 56 11.41 -3.05 17.12
CA ARG A 56 11.16 -4.09 16.11
C ARG A 56 11.61 -5.48 16.58
N GLU A 57 12.73 -5.57 17.29
CA GLU A 57 13.27 -6.84 17.78
C GLU A 57 12.33 -7.47 18.80
N GLU A 58 11.79 -6.67 19.71
CA GLU A 58 10.83 -7.11 20.71
C GLU A 58 9.54 -7.64 20.04
N ILE A 59 8.99 -6.93 19.06
CA ILE A 59 7.78 -7.38 18.35
C ILE A 59 8.01 -8.67 17.58
N LEU A 60 9.19 -8.86 16.97
CA LEU A 60 9.52 -10.11 16.28
C LEU A 60 9.60 -11.31 17.23
N GLN A 61 9.92 -11.08 18.50
CA GLN A 61 9.93 -12.11 19.54
C GLN A 61 8.54 -12.38 20.12
N HIS A 62 7.54 -11.52 19.81
CA HIS A 62 6.17 -11.64 20.29
C HIS A 62 5.19 -11.76 19.12
N PRO A 63 4.99 -12.97 18.54
CA PRO A 63 4.15 -13.19 17.37
C PRO A 63 2.71 -12.70 17.53
N ILE A 64 2.17 -12.72 18.75
CA ILE A 64 0.80 -12.22 19.03
C ILE A 64 0.75 -10.71 18.86
N ALA A 65 1.72 -9.96 19.38
CA ALA A 65 1.78 -8.52 19.24
C ALA A 65 1.96 -8.08 17.77
N LEU A 66 2.73 -8.84 17.00
CA LEU A 66 2.84 -8.64 15.55
C LEU A 66 1.50 -8.86 14.84
N LEU A 67 0.79 -9.92 15.19
CA LEU A 67 -0.52 -10.23 14.62
C LEU A 67 -1.53 -9.11 14.92
N GLU A 68 -1.64 -8.67 16.17
CA GLU A 68 -2.51 -7.57 16.58
C GLU A 68 -2.14 -6.24 15.86
N GLY A 69 -0.85 -5.99 15.69
CA GLY A 69 -0.35 -4.85 14.91
C GLY A 69 -0.80 -4.92 13.46
N ALA A 70 -0.64 -6.08 12.83
CA ALA A 70 -1.05 -6.33 11.45
C ALA A 70 -2.59 -6.23 11.29
N GLU A 71 -3.38 -6.70 12.25
CA GLU A 71 -4.84 -6.57 12.26
C GLU A 71 -5.29 -5.11 12.31
N ARG A 72 -4.63 -4.28 13.14
CA ARG A 72 -4.92 -2.83 13.18
C ARG A 72 -4.62 -2.14 11.87
N ILE A 73 -3.55 -2.53 11.20
CA ILE A 73 -3.19 -2.00 9.87
C ILE A 73 -4.18 -2.48 8.81
N ALA A 74 -4.53 -3.78 8.82
CA ALA A 74 -5.48 -4.38 7.88
C ALA A 74 -6.84 -3.66 7.90
N GLY A 75 -7.32 -3.24 9.06
CA GLY A 75 -8.56 -2.47 9.19
C GLY A 75 -8.52 -1.05 8.60
N ARG A 76 -7.36 -0.58 8.14
CA ARG A 76 -7.13 0.76 7.57
C ARG A 76 -6.52 0.73 6.18
N LEU A 77 -6.41 -0.46 5.59
CA LEU A 77 -5.81 -0.69 4.28
C LEU A 77 -6.81 -1.41 3.38
N ALA A 78 -6.97 -0.93 2.15
CA ALA A 78 -7.73 -1.61 1.11
C ALA A 78 -6.87 -1.80 -0.14
N VAL A 79 -6.83 -3.01 -0.67
CA VAL A 79 -6.10 -3.35 -1.90
C VAL A 79 -7.10 -3.83 -2.94
N PHE A 80 -7.33 -3.03 -3.96
CA PHE A 80 -8.22 -3.34 -5.07
C PHE A 80 -7.44 -4.09 -6.16
N ALA A 81 -7.87 -5.31 -6.48
CA ALA A 81 -7.24 -6.17 -7.47
C ALA A 81 -8.26 -6.61 -8.52
N GLU A 82 -7.82 -6.82 -9.77
CA GLU A 82 -8.68 -7.38 -10.82
C GLU A 82 -9.23 -8.74 -10.41
N ALA A 83 -10.52 -8.93 -10.55
CA ALA A 83 -11.19 -10.18 -10.22
C ALA A 83 -10.59 -11.36 -11.01
N GLY A 84 -10.34 -12.46 -10.30
CA GLY A 84 -9.71 -13.65 -10.89
C GLY A 84 -8.20 -13.53 -11.13
N GLN A 85 -7.53 -12.43 -10.73
CA GLN A 85 -6.09 -12.23 -10.87
C GLN A 85 -5.34 -12.34 -9.53
N ILE A 86 -5.95 -13.00 -8.54
CA ILE A 86 -5.34 -13.27 -7.24
C ILE A 86 -4.73 -14.67 -7.25
N HIS A 87 -3.42 -14.75 -7.00
CA HIS A 87 -2.67 -15.98 -6.99
C HIS A 87 -2.33 -16.37 -5.55
N ALA A 88 -2.91 -17.48 -5.08
CA ALA A 88 -2.56 -18.10 -3.81
C ALA A 88 -1.66 -19.30 -4.09
N ALA A 89 -0.36 -19.17 -3.93
CA ALA A 89 0.54 -20.30 -3.96
C ALA A 89 0.36 -21.09 -2.65
N HIS A 90 -0.25 -22.26 -2.74
CA HIS A 90 -0.39 -23.22 -1.63
C HIS A 90 -0.93 -22.58 -0.35
N ALA A 91 -2.20 -22.19 -0.38
CA ALA A 91 -2.91 -21.66 0.78
C ALA A 91 -2.95 -22.70 1.92
N GLN A 92 -1.92 -22.74 2.74
CA GLN A 92 -2.07 -23.22 4.09
C GLN A 92 -3.09 -22.32 4.76
N GLN A 93 -4.19 -22.89 5.24
CA GLN A 93 -5.21 -22.17 6.00
C GLN A 93 -4.60 -21.63 7.29
N SER A 94 -3.95 -20.50 7.18
CA SER A 94 -3.37 -19.77 8.30
C SER A 94 -4.38 -18.71 8.76
N ARG A 95 -4.44 -18.44 10.06
CA ARG A 95 -5.19 -17.29 10.60
C ARG A 95 -4.77 -15.96 9.96
N LEU A 96 -3.55 -15.88 9.44
CA LEU A 96 -3.06 -14.74 8.68
C LEU A 96 -3.83 -14.54 7.36
N CYS A 97 -4.40 -15.60 6.79
CA CYS A 97 -5.23 -15.51 5.59
C CYS A 97 -6.52 -14.71 5.83
N SER A 98 -7.10 -14.83 7.03
CA SER A 98 -8.29 -14.06 7.38
C SER A 98 -8.06 -12.55 7.46
N LEU A 99 -6.82 -12.10 7.64
CA LEU A 99 -6.47 -10.67 7.56
C LEU A 99 -6.68 -10.13 6.15
N LEU A 100 -6.39 -10.95 5.14
CA LEU A 100 -6.45 -10.52 3.75
C LEU A 100 -7.87 -10.41 3.22
N GLU A 101 -8.81 -11.15 3.78
CA GLU A 101 -10.26 -11.01 3.47
C GLU A 101 -10.77 -9.59 3.78
N LYS A 102 -10.13 -8.91 4.75
CA LYS A 102 -10.47 -7.53 5.12
C LYS A 102 -9.72 -6.49 4.28
N VAL A 103 -8.62 -6.88 3.66
CA VAL A 103 -7.71 -5.98 2.95
C VAL A 103 -7.96 -6.01 1.44
N ILE A 104 -8.22 -7.20 0.87
CA ILE A 104 -8.33 -7.39 -0.56
C ILE A 104 -9.78 -7.21 -1.00
N VAL A 105 -9.98 -6.38 -2.00
CA VAL A 105 -11.25 -6.13 -2.67
C VAL A 105 -11.09 -6.50 -4.13
N GLU A 106 -11.81 -7.53 -4.58
CA GLU A 106 -11.86 -7.88 -6.00
C GLU A 106 -12.73 -6.88 -6.74
N VAL A 107 -12.25 -6.42 -7.88
CA VAL A 107 -12.96 -5.44 -8.72
C VAL A 107 -13.03 -5.91 -10.15
N GLN A 108 -14.09 -5.51 -10.82
CA GLN A 108 -14.30 -5.78 -12.25
C GLN A 108 -14.35 -4.49 -13.04
N ALA A 109 -13.50 -4.39 -14.05
CA ALA A 109 -13.55 -3.23 -14.93
C ALA A 109 -14.85 -3.23 -15.75
N PRO A 110 -15.51 -2.08 -15.96
CA PRO A 110 -16.71 -2.01 -16.76
C PRO A 110 -16.41 -2.28 -18.24
N LYS A 111 -17.43 -2.75 -18.98
CA LYS A 111 -17.38 -2.93 -20.43
C LYS A 111 -16.29 -3.89 -20.93
N GLU A 112 -16.12 -5.03 -20.26
CA GLU A 112 -15.10 -6.04 -20.60
C GLU A 112 -13.67 -5.47 -20.64
N GLY A 113 -13.43 -4.36 -19.93
CA GLY A 113 -12.10 -3.77 -19.75
C GLY A 113 -11.27 -4.56 -18.73
N SER A 114 -10.06 -4.06 -18.46
CA SER A 114 -9.18 -4.59 -17.43
C SER A 114 -8.88 -3.51 -16.40
N PHE A 115 -8.92 -3.87 -15.13
CA PHE A 115 -8.53 -2.99 -14.03
C PHE A 115 -7.00 -3.05 -13.84
N HIS A 116 -6.27 -2.10 -14.41
CA HIS A 116 -4.82 -2.17 -14.51
C HIS A 116 -4.02 -1.03 -13.83
N PRO A 117 -4.61 -0.19 -12.94
CA PRO A 117 -3.82 0.80 -12.22
C PRO A 117 -2.92 0.14 -11.16
N LYS A 118 -1.75 0.71 -10.92
CA LYS A 118 -0.78 0.27 -9.91
C LYS A 118 -0.35 1.48 -9.08
N ILE A 119 -1.20 1.83 -8.13
CA ILE A 119 -1.09 3.06 -7.35
C ILE A 119 -1.20 2.71 -5.87
N TRP A 120 -0.46 3.41 -5.04
CA TRP A 120 -0.70 3.51 -3.61
C TRP A 120 -1.04 4.95 -3.26
N ASP A 121 -2.08 5.13 -2.47
CA ASP A 121 -2.43 6.39 -1.82
C ASP A 121 -2.42 6.17 -0.31
N LEU A 122 -1.44 6.75 0.36
CA LEU A 122 -1.17 6.54 1.77
C LEU A 122 -1.35 7.85 2.53
N ARG A 123 -2.01 7.77 3.66
CA ARG A 123 -2.13 8.88 4.61
C ARG A 123 -1.36 8.56 5.88
N PHE A 124 -0.59 9.56 6.32
CA PHE A 124 0.15 9.53 7.57
C PHE A 124 -0.28 10.70 8.43
N LYS A 125 -0.42 10.47 9.72
CA LYS A 125 -0.72 11.50 10.73
C LYS A 125 0.52 11.82 11.54
N PRO A 126 0.69 13.08 11.98
CA PRO A 126 1.74 13.42 12.94
C PRO A 126 1.64 12.58 14.21
N LEU A 127 2.78 12.25 14.84
CA LEU A 127 2.83 11.47 16.08
C LEU A 127 2.25 12.25 17.28
N ASP A 128 2.41 13.56 17.27
CA ASP A 128 1.91 14.48 18.30
C ASP A 128 0.46 14.92 18.08
N ASP A 129 -0.17 14.43 17.01
CA ASP A 129 -1.50 14.84 16.54
C ASP A 129 -1.60 16.35 16.21
N GLU A 130 -0.46 17.06 16.15
CA GLU A 130 -0.36 18.45 15.75
C GLU A 130 0.18 18.57 14.30
N GLY A 131 -0.39 19.47 13.52
CA GLY A 131 0.03 19.72 12.13
C GLY A 131 -0.82 19.04 11.07
N ASP A 132 -0.32 19.06 9.85
CA ASP A 132 -1.04 18.56 8.68
C ASP A 132 -0.72 17.10 8.41
N ASP A 133 -1.74 16.33 7.99
CA ASP A 133 -1.55 14.99 7.45
C ASP A 133 -0.60 15.03 6.25
N LEU A 134 0.26 14.02 6.15
CA LEU A 134 1.07 13.78 4.97
C LEU A 134 0.37 12.75 4.09
N LEU A 135 0.27 13.06 2.80
CA LEU A 135 -0.25 12.18 1.77
C LEU A 135 0.89 11.73 0.88
N ARG A 136 0.96 10.43 0.61
CA ARG A 136 1.94 9.85 -0.30
C ARG A 136 1.24 9.08 -1.40
N VAL A 137 1.57 9.43 -2.64
CA VAL A 137 1.14 8.67 -3.81
C VAL A 137 2.34 7.97 -4.43
N LEU A 138 2.22 6.66 -4.62
CA LEU A 138 3.18 5.88 -5.40
C LEU A 138 2.49 5.44 -6.69
N VAL A 139 3.15 5.64 -7.82
CA VAL A 139 2.75 5.08 -9.12
C VAL A 139 3.83 4.10 -9.54
N LEU A 140 3.44 2.87 -9.81
CA LEU A 140 4.36 1.76 -10.06
C LEU A 140 4.10 1.14 -11.42
N SER A 141 5.14 0.58 -12.04
CA SER A 141 4.98 -0.28 -13.22
C SER A 141 4.64 -1.72 -12.85
N ARG A 142 4.97 -2.15 -11.63
CA ARG A 142 4.78 -3.53 -11.17
C ARG A 142 3.45 -3.79 -10.48
N ASN A 143 3.02 -5.03 -10.57
CA ASN A 143 1.92 -5.56 -9.78
C ASN A 143 2.39 -5.90 -8.34
N LEU A 144 1.43 -6.22 -7.48
CA LEU A 144 1.70 -6.68 -6.12
C LEU A 144 2.02 -8.19 -6.12
N THR A 145 3.14 -8.53 -6.78
CA THR A 145 3.63 -9.90 -7.02
C THR A 145 5.10 -10.05 -6.64
N ARG A 146 5.55 -11.30 -6.52
CA ARG A 146 6.96 -11.63 -6.23
C ARG A 146 7.92 -11.49 -7.43
N ASP A 147 7.47 -10.87 -8.48
CA ASP A 147 8.28 -10.69 -9.68
C ASP A 147 9.60 -9.98 -9.37
N ARG A 148 10.68 -10.41 -10.00
CA ARG A 148 12.04 -9.88 -9.80
C ARG A 148 12.49 -9.00 -10.98
N SER A 149 11.56 -8.35 -11.63
CA SER A 149 11.84 -7.41 -12.70
C SER A 149 12.34 -6.05 -12.18
N TRP A 150 13.02 -5.33 -13.05
CA TRP A 150 13.27 -3.90 -12.85
C TRP A 150 11.99 -3.13 -13.13
N ASP A 151 11.61 -2.27 -12.18
CA ASP A 151 10.38 -1.51 -12.24
C ASP A 151 10.64 -0.02 -12.11
N ILE A 152 9.74 0.76 -12.66
CA ILE A 152 9.71 2.20 -12.49
C ILE A 152 8.73 2.54 -11.36
N ALA A 153 9.19 3.38 -10.44
CA ALA A 153 8.37 3.90 -9.35
C ALA A 153 8.47 5.42 -9.28
N VAL A 154 7.34 6.07 -9.10
CA VAL A 154 7.26 7.51 -8.81
C VAL A 154 6.65 7.67 -7.43
N ARG A 155 7.34 8.38 -6.53
CA ARG A 155 6.83 8.76 -5.21
C ARG A 155 6.60 10.27 -5.15
N LEU A 156 5.41 10.64 -4.75
CA LEU A 156 4.98 12.02 -4.54
C LEU A 156 4.51 12.17 -3.10
N ASP A 157 5.15 13.03 -2.33
CA ASP A 157 4.75 13.38 -0.98
C ASP A 157 4.15 14.78 -0.96
N GLY A 158 3.02 14.95 -0.27
CA GLY A 158 2.34 16.23 -0.14
C GLY A 158 1.69 16.37 1.23
N ARG A 159 1.54 17.59 1.71
CA ARG A 159 0.79 17.89 2.93
C ARG A 159 -0.66 18.20 2.60
N ARG A 160 -1.57 17.75 3.45
CA ARG A 160 -2.99 18.10 3.35
C ARG A 160 -3.14 19.61 3.47
N THR A 161 -3.90 20.19 2.58
CA THR A 161 -4.27 21.62 2.62
C THR A 161 -5.77 21.75 2.85
N ARG A 162 -6.20 22.87 3.43
CA ARG A 162 -7.63 23.15 3.66
C ARG A 162 -8.40 23.39 2.36
N GLN A 163 -7.71 23.78 1.28
CA GLN A 163 -8.34 24.06 0.00
C GLN A 163 -8.06 22.92 -1.00
N PRO A 164 -9.09 22.35 -1.64
CA PRO A 164 -8.92 21.38 -2.71
C PRO A 164 -8.15 22.00 -3.90
N LYS A 165 -7.17 21.27 -4.41
CA LYS A 165 -6.42 21.69 -5.61
C LYS A 165 -7.01 20.99 -6.84
N ALA A 166 -7.25 21.78 -7.90
CA ALA A 166 -7.85 21.27 -9.14
C ALA A 166 -7.03 20.13 -9.78
N GLN A 167 -5.71 20.17 -9.64
CA GLN A 167 -4.79 19.14 -10.15
C GLN A 167 -5.03 17.76 -9.54
N ASN A 168 -5.58 17.68 -8.32
CA ASN A 168 -5.82 16.42 -7.62
C ASN A 168 -7.18 15.78 -7.98
N ARG A 169 -8.03 16.47 -8.77
CA ARG A 169 -9.36 15.95 -9.14
C ARG A 169 -9.33 14.57 -9.83
N PRO A 170 -8.42 14.28 -10.78
CA PRO A 170 -8.38 12.98 -11.43
C PRO A 170 -8.08 11.82 -10.45
N LEU A 171 -7.11 12.02 -9.54
CA LEU A 171 -6.78 11.03 -8.51
C LEU A 171 -7.96 10.84 -7.55
N HIS A 172 -8.57 11.93 -7.08
CA HIS A 172 -9.75 11.88 -6.23
C HIS A 172 -10.91 11.12 -6.92
N ALA A 173 -11.17 11.38 -8.19
CA ALA A 173 -12.21 10.70 -8.95
C ALA A 173 -11.94 9.19 -9.08
N LEU A 174 -10.67 8.79 -9.32
CA LEU A 174 -10.27 7.39 -9.34
C LEU A 174 -10.53 6.72 -7.99
N ILE A 175 -9.96 7.25 -6.90
CA ILE A 175 -10.08 6.67 -5.57
C ILE A 175 -11.55 6.58 -5.13
N SER A 176 -12.34 7.62 -5.36
CA SER A 176 -13.77 7.65 -5.00
C SER A 176 -14.61 6.64 -5.78
N LYS A 177 -14.16 6.22 -6.96
CA LYS A 177 -14.86 5.25 -7.79
C LYS A 177 -14.55 3.80 -7.41
N LEU A 178 -13.42 3.52 -6.79
CA LEU A 178 -12.97 2.15 -6.48
C LEU A 178 -14.05 1.31 -5.76
N PRO A 179 -14.74 1.80 -4.71
CA PRO A 179 -15.75 1.00 -4.02
C PRO A 179 -16.94 0.60 -4.90
N SER A 180 -17.20 1.31 -5.99
CA SER A 180 -18.29 1.00 -6.91
C SER A 180 -17.92 -0.04 -7.99
N LEU A 181 -16.67 -0.49 -8.00
CA LEU A 181 -16.16 -1.52 -8.90
C LEU A 181 -16.10 -2.91 -8.22
N ALA A 182 -16.32 -2.96 -6.91
CA ALA A 182 -16.36 -4.16 -6.09
C ALA A 182 -17.65 -4.95 -6.28
#